data_3ad6bd8c5644dce5bc73e4ffc20772d3
#
_entry.id   3ad6bd8c5644dce5bc73e4ffc20772d3
#
_cell.length_a   1.000
_cell.length_b   1.000
_cell.length_c   1.000
_cell.angle_alpha   90.00
_cell.angle_beta   90.00
_cell.angle_gamma   90.00
#
_symmetry.space_group_name_H-M   'P 1'
#
loop_
_entity.id
_entity.type
_entity.pdbx_description
1 polymer ?
#
loop_
_entity_poly.entity_id
_entity_poly.type
_entity_poly.pdbx_seq_one_letter_code
_entity_poly.pdbx_strand_id
1 'polypeptide(L)'
;LHLSLRRQRQMCIRDRSGMTEGLIGYRARKHTDLIDIQNIKYYKKEAFWEKVTTNDLTSDGLVLNPDEFYILASKESVVIPETHAAEMRAYDTRVGEFRAHYAGFFDPGFGLVEGKVSNTRAVLEVRSHDVPFLIEQGQTVCRLIYERMSSLPKKVYGGKGSKSNYQSQGLKLSKHFE
;
A
#
# COMPACT_ATOMS: atom_id res chain seq x y z
N LEU A 1 -2.52 35.58 -1.86
CA LEU A 1 -1.50 34.61 -2.28
C LEU A 1 -1.67 33.33 -1.48
N HIS A 2 -2.49 32.39 -1.96
CA HIS A 2 -2.62 31.07 -1.36
C HIS A 2 -1.50 30.18 -1.90
N LEU A 3 -0.43 30.09 -1.17
CA LEU A 3 0.53 29.01 -1.32
C LEU A 3 -0.16 27.70 -0.87
N SER A 4 -0.71 26.96 -1.83
CA SER A 4 -1.09 25.59 -1.59
C SER A 4 0.22 24.79 -1.42
N LEU A 5 0.61 24.58 -0.19
CA LEU A 5 1.71 23.70 0.16
C LEU A 5 1.28 22.26 -0.17
N ARG A 6 1.36 21.88 -1.44
CA ARG A 6 1.32 20.48 -1.86
C ARG A 6 2.61 19.82 -1.36
N ARG A 7 2.57 19.25 -0.18
CA ARG A 7 3.67 18.43 0.30
C ARG A 7 3.59 17.08 -0.42
N GLN A 8 4.51 16.88 -1.35
CA GLN A 8 4.71 15.57 -1.98
C GLN A 8 5.71 14.76 -1.16
N ARG A 9 5.38 13.52 -0.87
CA ARG A 9 6.29 12.57 -0.23
C ARG A 9 6.53 11.41 -1.18
N GLN A 10 7.78 11.12 -1.46
CA GLN A 10 8.18 9.96 -2.25
C GLN A 10 8.05 8.71 -1.38
N MET A 11 7.60 7.62 -1.97
CA MET A 11 7.43 6.35 -1.29
C MET A 11 8.23 5.26 -2.01
N CYS A 12 8.90 4.44 -1.22
CA CYS A 12 9.73 3.34 -1.67
C CYS A 12 9.15 2.00 -1.19
N ILE A 13 9.46 0.90 -1.87
CA ILE A 13 9.15 -0.44 -1.38
C ILE A 13 10.15 -0.85 -0.30
N ARG A 14 9.68 -1.62 0.66
CA ARG A 14 10.38 -1.90 1.90
C ARG A 14 11.52 -2.87 1.77
N ASP A 15 12.56 -2.50 2.48
CA ASP A 15 13.73 -3.28 2.86
C ASP A 15 13.47 -4.25 4.05
N ARG A 16 14.46 -5.09 4.31
CA ARG A 16 14.54 -6.19 5.29
C ARG A 16 14.23 -5.84 6.75
N SER A 17 14.19 -4.58 7.16
CA SER A 17 14.11 -4.18 8.56
C SER A 17 12.67 -4.07 9.08
N GLY A 18 12.22 -5.04 9.84
CA GLY A 18 11.07 -4.93 10.75
C GLY A 18 9.75 -5.56 10.32
N MET A 19 9.72 -6.58 9.47
CA MET A 19 8.59 -7.51 9.36
C MET A 19 8.98 -8.89 9.91
N THR A 20 8.04 -9.54 10.57
CA THR A 20 8.16 -10.93 10.99
C THR A 20 8.44 -11.82 9.76
N GLU A 21 9.47 -12.64 9.81
CA GLU A 21 9.80 -13.65 8.78
C GLU A 21 10.22 -13.12 7.39
N GLY A 22 10.72 -11.89 7.26
CA GLY A 22 11.20 -11.38 5.97
C GLY A 22 10.12 -11.21 4.90
N LEU A 23 8.84 -11.13 5.27
CA LEU A 23 7.72 -10.93 4.35
C LEU A 23 7.79 -9.54 3.73
N ILE A 24 7.82 -9.47 2.40
CA ILE A 24 7.85 -8.22 1.61
C ILE A 24 6.45 -7.90 1.06
N GLY A 25 5.73 -8.94 0.63
CA GLY A 25 4.45 -8.79 -0.02
C GLY A 25 3.73 -10.10 -0.27
N TYR A 26 2.76 -10.01 -1.15
CA TYR A 26 2.03 -11.15 -1.69
C TYR A 26 1.96 -11.05 -3.21
N ARG A 27 2.01 -12.19 -3.87
CA ARG A 27 1.75 -12.36 -5.29
C ARG A 27 0.46 -13.16 -5.48
N ALA A 28 -0.44 -12.69 -6.34
CA ALA A 28 -1.65 -13.42 -6.64
C ALA A 28 -1.33 -14.73 -7.39
N ARG A 29 -1.97 -15.82 -6.99
CA ARG A 29 -1.92 -17.09 -7.72
C ARG A 29 -2.75 -17.00 -8.99
N LYS A 30 -2.30 -17.66 -10.03
CA LYS A 30 -3.06 -17.85 -11.27
C LYS A 30 -4.03 -19.03 -11.13
N HIS A 31 -5.14 -18.97 -11.85
CA HIS A 31 -6.12 -20.08 -11.93
C HIS A 31 -6.70 -20.48 -10.57
N THR A 32 -7.01 -19.52 -9.72
CA THR A 32 -7.71 -19.73 -8.45
C THR A 32 -9.22 -19.79 -8.65
N ASP A 33 -9.92 -20.24 -7.61
CA ASP A 33 -11.38 -20.17 -7.56
C ASP A 33 -11.88 -18.72 -7.52
N LEU A 34 -13.17 -18.55 -7.77
CA LEU A 34 -13.84 -17.26 -7.65
C LEU A 34 -14.04 -16.88 -6.18
N ILE A 35 -13.89 -15.60 -5.89
CA ILE A 35 -14.17 -15.04 -4.57
C ILE A 35 -15.60 -14.53 -4.54
N ASP A 36 -16.44 -15.11 -3.68
CA ASP A 36 -17.73 -14.52 -3.34
C ASP A 36 -17.50 -13.36 -2.36
N ILE A 37 -17.85 -12.16 -2.79
CA ILE A 37 -17.65 -10.92 -2.05
C ILE A 37 -18.52 -10.81 -0.78
N GLN A 38 -19.52 -11.66 -0.63
CA GLN A 38 -20.36 -11.72 0.58
C GLN A 38 -19.65 -12.46 1.73
N ASN A 39 -18.71 -13.32 1.41
CA ASN A 39 -17.97 -14.12 2.39
C ASN A 39 -16.80 -13.32 2.97
N ILE A 40 -16.86 -13.03 4.27
CA ILE A 40 -15.83 -12.30 5.01
C ILE A 40 -15.06 -13.29 5.89
N LYS A 41 -13.70 -13.20 5.89
CA LYS A 41 -12.83 -14.13 6.63
C LYS A 41 -13.14 -15.60 6.34
N TYR A 42 -13.34 -15.93 5.10
CA TYR A 42 -13.74 -17.25 4.65
C TYR A 42 -12.64 -17.99 3.90
N TYR A 43 -11.87 -17.26 3.12
CA TYR A 43 -10.88 -17.85 2.24
C TYR A 43 -9.51 -17.93 2.92
N LYS A 44 -8.87 -19.09 2.82
CA LYS A 44 -7.48 -19.25 3.22
C LYS A 44 -6.61 -18.47 2.23
N LYS A 45 -5.82 -17.54 2.74
CA LYS A 45 -4.97 -16.68 1.89
C LYS A 45 -4.00 -17.48 1.02
N GLU A 46 -3.50 -18.62 1.50
CA GLU A 46 -2.55 -19.47 0.79
C GLU A 46 -3.14 -20.10 -0.48
N ALA A 47 -4.46 -20.21 -0.59
CA ALA A 47 -5.13 -20.70 -1.80
C ALA A 47 -5.10 -19.67 -2.94
N PHE A 48 -5.00 -18.37 -2.62
CA PHE A 48 -5.09 -17.27 -3.57
C PHE A 48 -3.80 -16.46 -3.69
N TRP A 49 -2.94 -16.53 -2.68
CA TRP A 49 -1.75 -15.68 -2.56
C TRP A 49 -0.51 -16.49 -2.22
N GLU A 50 0.59 -16.12 -2.85
CA GLU A 50 1.93 -16.58 -2.49
C GLU A 50 2.62 -15.47 -1.70
N LYS A 51 3.33 -15.86 -0.64
CA LYS A 51 4.17 -14.91 0.09
C LYS A 51 5.37 -14.53 -0.77
N VAL A 52 5.64 -13.24 -0.88
CA VAL A 52 6.89 -12.70 -1.40
C VAL A 52 7.77 -12.35 -0.21
N THR A 53 8.93 -12.99 -0.12
CA THR A 53 9.83 -12.90 1.03
C THR A 53 11.19 -12.34 0.63
N THR A 54 12.06 -12.14 1.60
CA THR A 54 13.45 -11.74 1.33
C THR A 54 14.22 -12.79 0.51
N ASN A 55 13.77 -14.04 0.47
CA ASN A 55 14.39 -15.08 -0.35
C ASN A 55 14.06 -14.94 -1.85
N ASP A 56 13.00 -14.20 -2.17
CA ASP A 56 12.60 -13.92 -3.55
C ASP A 56 13.37 -12.71 -4.15
N LEU A 57 14.19 -12.05 -3.34
CA LEU A 57 15.05 -10.96 -3.81
C LEU A 57 16.28 -11.50 -4.54
N THR A 58 16.60 -10.86 -5.65
CA THR A 58 17.92 -10.95 -6.26
C THR A 58 18.94 -10.06 -5.52
N SER A 59 20.21 -10.06 -5.93
CA SER A 59 21.21 -9.09 -5.42
C SER A 59 20.75 -7.64 -5.57
N ASP A 60 20.01 -7.35 -6.63
CA ASP A 60 19.67 -5.99 -7.06
C ASP A 60 18.27 -5.55 -6.63
N GLY A 61 17.39 -6.48 -6.29
CA GLY A 61 16.03 -6.15 -5.83
C GLY A 61 14.98 -7.22 -6.10
N LEU A 62 13.71 -6.80 -6.16
CA LEU A 62 12.56 -7.64 -6.46
C LEU A 62 12.22 -7.56 -7.95
N VAL A 63 12.22 -8.70 -8.63
CA VAL A 63 11.75 -8.79 -10.02
C VAL A 63 10.24 -9.03 -10.01
N LEU A 64 9.48 -8.12 -10.62
CA LEU A 64 8.06 -8.29 -10.91
C LEU A 64 7.92 -8.91 -12.30
N ASN A 65 7.26 -10.05 -12.39
CA ASN A 65 7.01 -10.69 -13.68
C ASN A 65 5.82 -10.06 -14.41
N PRO A 66 5.80 -10.13 -15.74
CA PRO A 66 4.65 -9.67 -16.53
C PRO A 66 3.36 -10.40 -16.14
N ASP A 67 2.24 -9.68 -16.23
CA ASP A 67 0.90 -10.19 -15.96
C ASP A 67 0.69 -10.80 -14.56
N GLU A 68 1.58 -10.52 -13.63
CA GLU A 68 1.42 -10.89 -12.23
C GLU A 68 0.97 -9.68 -11.40
N PHE A 69 0.13 -9.95 -10.41
CA PHE A 69 -0.38 -8.95 -9.48
C PHE A 69 0.26 -9.10 -8.11
N TYR A 70 0.81 -8.02 -7.62
CA TYR A 70 1.51 -7.98 -6.34
C TYR A 70 0.84 -7.01 -5.39
N ILE A 71 0.82 -7.37 -4.11
CA ILE A 71 0.51 -6.48 -2.99
C ILE A 71 1.78 -6.28 -2.19
N LEU A 72 2.29 -5.07 -2.19
CA LEU A 72 3.54 -4.69 -1.53
C LEU A 72 3.29 -3.62 -0.48
N ALA A 73 4.14 -3.53 0.52
CA ALA A 73 4.07 -2.47 1.53
C ALA A 73 5.14 -1.41 1.30
N SER A 74 4.78 -0.16 1.57
CA SER A 74 5.76 0.93 1.57
C SER A 74 6.81 0.75 2.67
N LYS A 75 8.01 1.25 2.42
CA LYS A 75 9.07 1.33 3.42
C LYS A 75 8.68 2.32 4.52
N GLU A 76 8.12 3.44 4.13
CA GLU A 76 7.75 4.53 5.00
C GLU A 76 6.44 4.25 5.74
N SER A 77 6.38 4.69 6.98
CA SER A 77 5.11 4.83 7.69
C SER A 77 4.39 6.09 7.20
N VAL A 78 3.09 6.00 7.02
CA VAL A 78 2.25 7.07 6.51
C VAL A 78 1.36 7.60 7.62
N VAL A 79 1.34 8.92 7.76
CA VAL A 79 0.44 9.63 8.66
C VAL A 79 -0.23 10.76 7.89
N ILE A 80 -1.54 10.77 7.89
CA ILE A 80 -2.34 11.84 7.32
C ILE A 80 -2.91 12.66 8.48
N PRO A 81 -2.55 13.95 8.60
CA PRO A 81 -3.13 14.83 9.61
C PRO A 81 -4.65 14.91 9.44
N GLU A 82 -5.38 15.11 10.52
CA GLU A 82 -6.85 15.25 10.48
C GLU A 82 -7.34 16.42 9.63
N THR A 83 -6.46 17.39 9.36
CA THR A 83 -6.73 18.56 8.52
C THR A 83 -6.49 18.31 7.03
N HIS A 84 -6.02 17.12 6.65
CA HIS A 84 -5.65 16.78 5.28
C HIS A 84 -6.23 15.42 4.88
N ALA A 85 -6.49 15.27 3.60
CA ALA A 85 -6.57 13.99 2.93
C ALA A 85 -5.31 13.79 2.09
N ALA A 86 -5.06 12.58 1.61
CA ALA A 86 -3.97 12.35 0.67
C ALA A 86 -4.38 11.40 -0.45
N GLU A 87 -3.77 11.61 -1.60
CA GLU A 87 -3.89 10.76 -2.78
C GLU A 87 -2.51 10.18 -3.10
N MET A 88 -2.46 8.88 -3.30
CA MET A 88 -1.27 8.23 -3.82
C MET A 88 -1.30 8.26 -5.35
N ARG A 89 -0.35 8.94 -5.96
CA ARG A 89 -0.17 8.98 -7.41
C ARG A 89 0.97 8.09 -7.84
N ALA A 90 0.72 7.29 -8.85
CA ALA A 90 1.76 6.53 -9.52
C ALA A 90 2.90 7.46 -9.99
N TYR A 91 4.09 6.89 -10.07
CA TYR A 91 5.21 7.58 -10.72
C TYR A 91 4.89 7.84 -12.19
N ASP A 92 5.51 8.85 -12.79
CA ASP A 92 5.23 9.27 -14.16
C ASP A 92 5.39 8.08 -15.12
N THR A 93 4.31 7.74 -15.82
CA THR A 93 4.26 6.63 -16.79
C THR A 93 5.23 6.79 -17.96
N ARG A 94 5.80 7.98 -18.15
CA ARG A 94 6.85 8.24 -19.15
C ARG A 94 8.21 7.66 -18.76
N VAL A 95 8.38 7.17 -17.53
CA VAL A 95 9.66 6.68 -17.01
C VAL A 95 9.73 5.16 -16.95
N GLY A 96 8.73 4.42 -17.44
CA GLY A 96 8.80 2.95 -17.52
C GLY A 96 7.46 2.24 -17.41
N GLU A 97 7.51 0.93 -17.57
CA GLU A 97 6.38 -0.02 -17.59
C GLU A 97 5.78 -0.30 -16.20
N PHE A 98 6.32 0.29 -15.15
CA PHE A 98 5.83 0.08 -13.79
C PHE A 98 4.51 0.80 -13.56
N ARG A 99 3.47 0.02 -13.32
CA ARG A 99 2.15 0.54 -12.96
C ARG A 99 1.81 0.16 -11.52
N ALA A 100 1.91 1.12 -10.63
CA ALA A 100 1.17 1.03 -9.38
C ALA A 100 -0.31 1.21 -9.73
N HIS A 101 -1.09 0.14 -9.61
CA HIS A 101 -2.53 0.21 -9.83
C HIS A 101 -3.20 0.87 -8.64
N TYR A 102 -4.04 1.83 -8.96
CA TYR A 102 -4.91 2.62 -8.09
C TYR A 102 -4.19 3.60 -7.16
N ALA A 103 -4.40 4.84 -7.49
CA ALA A 103 -4.29 5.92 -6.56
C ALA A 103 -5.09 5.57 -5.29
N GLY A 104 -4.40 5.15 -4.24
CA GLY A 104 -5.02 4.97 -2.94
C GLY A 104 -5.38 6.33 -2.39
N PHE A 105 -6.62 6.49 -1.93
CA PHE A 105 -7.00 7.65 -1.16
C PHE A 105 -6.78 7.34 0.32
N PHE A 106 -6.24 8.31 1.02
CA PHE A 106 -6.00 8.22 2.45
C PHE A 106 -6.83 9.28 3.17
N ASP A 107 -7.73 8.81 4.00
CA ASP A 107 -8.60 9.67 4.78
C ASP A 107 -7.85 10.42 5.87
N PRO A 108 -8.37 11.60 6.32
CA PRO A 108 -7.87 12.30 7.48
C PRO A 108 -7.79 11.39 8.71
N GLY A 109 -6.65 11.39 9.38
CA GLY A 109 -6.39 10.55 10.54
C GLY A 109 -5.77 9.18 10.24
N PHE A 110 -5.57 8.80 8.97
CA PHE A 110 -4.86 7.57 8.64
C PHE A 110 -3.46 7.55 9.26
N GLY A 111 -3.10 6.44 9.89
CA GLY A 111 -1.83 6.30 10.61
C GLY A 111 -1.81 6.93 12.00
N LEU A 112 -2.95 7.46 12.47
CA LEU A 112 -3.13 7.90 13.85
C LEU A 112 -4.01 6.90 14.61
N VAL A 113 -3.61 6.53 15.80
CA VAL A 113 -4.42 5.77 16.77
C VAL A 113 -4.56 6.61 18.02
N GLU A 114 -5.78 7.01 18.34
CA GLU A 114 -6.06 7.90 19.48
C GLU A 114 -5.17 9.17 19.48
N GLY A 115 -4.97 9.76 18.31
CA GLY A 115 -4.14 10.95 18.11
C GLY A 115 -2.62 10.71 18.14
N LYS A 116 -2.19 9.47 18.36
CA LYS A 116 -0.75 9.10 18.35
C LYS A 116 -0.36 8.47 17.04
N VAL A 117 0.84 8.77 16.57
CA VAL A 117 1.40 8.18 15.36
C VAL A 117 1.54 6.67 15.54
N SER A 118 0.95 5.92 14.62
CA SER A 118 1.11 4.47 14.51
C SER A 118 2.07 4.13 13.37
N ASN A 119 2.61 2.92 13.40
CA ASN A 119 3.54 2.44 12.37
C ASN A 119 2.79 1.90 11.13
N THR A 120 1.72 2.59 10.72
CA THR A 120 0.86 2.18 9.61
C THR A 120 1.57 2.47 8.29
N ARG A 121 1.56 1.50 7.39
CA ARG A 121 2.19 1.58 6.07
C ARG A 121 1.15 1.71 4.98
N ALA A 122 1.54 2.30 3.85
CA ALA A 122 0.72 2.21 2.66
C ALA A 122 0.91 0.84 2.00
N VAL A 123 -0.19 0.26 1.57
CA VAL A 123 -0.21 -0.97 0.79
C VAL A 123 -0.39 -0.58 -0.67
N LEU A 124 0.48 -1.14 -1.52
CA LEU A 124 0.54 -0.84 -2.94
C LEU A 124 0.10 -2.07 -3.72
N GLU A 125 -0.81 -1.87 -4.63
CA GLU A 125 -1.19 -2.84 -5.65
C GLU A 125 -0.34 -2.58 -6.89
N VAL A 126 0.44 -3.56 -7.30
CA VAL A 126 1.46 -3.37 -8.33
C VAL A 126 1.35 -4.45 -9.39
N ARG A 127 1.49 -4.03 -10.65
CA ARG A 127 1.52 -4.92 -11.80
C ARG A 127 2.58 -4.45 -12.79
N SER A 128 3.40 -5.38 -13.28
CA SER A 128 4.19 -5.18 -14.47
C SER A 128 3.37 -5.60 -15.70
N HIS A 129 3.44 -4.84 -16.79
CA HIS A 129 2.60 -5.11 -17.97
C HIS A 129 3.29 -6.07 -18.95
N ASP A 130 4.17 -5.58 -19.80
CA ASP A 130 4.70 -6.35 -20.92
C ASP A 130 6.07 -6.97 -20.68
N VAL A 131 6.85 -6.40 -19.77
CA VAL A 131 8.23 -6.83 -19.48
C VAL A 131 8.46 -7.01 -17.99
N PRO A 132 9.40 -7.87 -17.58
CA PRO A 132 9.83 -7.94 -16.19
C PRO A 132 10.35 -6.59 -15.72
N PHE A 133 9.98 -6.20 -14.51
CA PHE A 133 10.41 -4.93 -13.91
C PHE A 133 11.16 -5.17 -12.62
N LEU A 134 12.39 -4.68 -12.52
CA LEU A 134 13.18 -4.74 -11.30
C LEU A 134 12.86 -3.54 -10.41
N ILE A 135 12.47 -3.82 -9.17
CA ILE A 135 12.31 -2.82 -8.13
C ILE A 135 13.53 -2.89 -7.20
N GLU A 136 14.33 -1.86 -7.22
CA GLU A 136 15.49 -1.73 -6.36
C GLU A 136 15.11 -1.19 -4.98
N GLN A 137 15.96 -1.47 -4.00
CA GLN A 137 15.80 -0.94 -2.66
C GLN A 137 15.91 0.60 -2.67
N GLY A 138 14.90 1.27 -2.10
CA GLY A 138 14.87 2.73 -2.04
C GLY A 138 14.40 3.39 -3.33
N GLN A 139 14.08 2.63 -4.36
CA GLN A 139 13.49 3.17 -5.58
C GLN A 139 12.13 3.79 -5.29
N THR A 140 11.92 5.01 -5.77
CA THR A 140 10.63 5.70 -5.66
C THR A 140 9.60 5.06 -6.58
N VAL A 141 8.51 4.55 -6.02
CA VAL A 141 7.44 3.86 -6.77
C VAL A 141 6.17 4.68 -6.90
N CYS A 142 5.95 5.63 -6.03
CA CYS A 142 4.79 6.53 -6.08
C CYS A 142 5.04 7.81 -5.30
N ARG A 143 4.11 8.75 -5.40
CA ARG A 143 4.09 10.00 -4.65
C ARG A 143 2.81 10.10 -3.85
N LEU A 144 2.91 10.55 -2.60
CA LEU A 144 1.78 10.87 -1.76
C LEU A 144 1.56 12.38 -1.78
N ILE A 145 0.40 12.80 -2.26
CA ILE A 145 0.03 14.22 -2.38
C ILE A 145 -0.99 14.53 -1.29
N TYR A 146 -0.65 15.45 -0.43
CA TYR A 146 -1.53 15.91 0.65
C TYR A 146 -2.36 17.10 0.19
N GLU A 147 -3.65 17.03 0.43
CA GLU A 147 -4.60 18.09 0.13
C GLU A 147 -5.30 18.56 1.41
N ARG A 148 -5.37 19.85 1.60
CA ARG A 148 -6.02 20.43 2.78
C ARG A 148 -7.53 20.30 2.66
N MET A 149 -8.16 19.80 3.73
CA MET A 149 -9.62 19.73 3.82
C MET A 149 -10.24 21.12 3.92
N SER A 150 -11.42 21.31 3.32
CA SER A 150 -12.20 22.56 3.43
C SER A 150 -12.71 22.80 4.85
N SER A 151 -12.92 21.71 5.61
CA SER A 151 -13.33 21.74 7.02
C SER A 151 -12.83 20.48 7.72
N LEU A 152 -12.77 20.51 9.05
CA LEU A 152 -12.44 19.31 9.82
C LEU A 152 -13.57 18.28 9.66
N PRO A 153 -13.24 17.00 9.37
CA PRO A 153 -14.23 15.95 9.26
C PRO A 153 -14.86 15.65 10.63
N LYS A 154 -16.15 15.37 10.64
CA LYS A 154 -16.86 14.93 11.85
C LYS A 154 -16.36 13.57 12.39
N LYS A 155 -15.82 12.73 11.51
CA LYS A 155 -15.23 11.45 11.83
C LYS A 155 -13.88 11.35 11.13
N VAL A 156 -12.86 10.99 11.86
CA VAL A 156 -11.51 10.73 11.34
C VAL A 156 -11.29 9.23 11.22
N TYR A 157 -10.41 8.86 10.32
CA TYR A 157 -10.01 7.47 10.14
C TYR A 157 -9.43 6.92 11.45
N GLY A 158 -10.01 5.82 11.92
CA GLY A 158 -9.57 5.21 13.18
C GLY A 158 -9.92 5.95 14.46
N GLY A 159 -10.71 6.99 14.39
CA GLY A 159 -11.28 7.66 15.57
C GLY A 159 -12.37 6.82 16.25
N LYS A 160 -12.82 7.26 17.42
CA LYS A 160 -13.91 6.61 18.17
C LYS A 160 -15.14 6.44 17.27
N GLY A 161 -15.58 5.18 17.11
CA GLY A 161 -16.74 4.82 16.27
C GLY A 161 -16.45 4.61 14.78
N SER A 162 -15.20 4.77 14.33
CA SER A 162 -14.77 4.39 12.99
C SER A 162 -14.07 3.03 13.05
N LYS A 163 -14.73 1.99 12.55
CA LYS A 163 -14.12 0.67 12.38
C LYS A 163 -13.47 0.61 11.00
N SER A 164 -12.19 0.86 10.90
CA SER A 164 -11.45 0.62 9.67
C SER A 164 -10.79 -0.75 9.69
N ASN A 165 -10.93 -1.50 8.58
CA ASN A 165 -10.27 -2.79 8.42
C ASN A 165 -8.75 -2.65 8.24
N TYR A 166 -8.27 -1.47 7.90
CA TYR A 166 -6.88 -1.21 7.50
C TYR A 166 -6.10 -0.32 8.46
N GLN A 167 -6.65 -0.07 9.66
CA GLN A 167 -5.94 0.74 10.66
C GLN A 167 -4.90 -0.07 11.41
N SER A 168 -3.78 0.55 11.72
CA SER A 168 -2.68 -0.04 12.52
C SER A 168 -2.11 -1.34 11.93
N GLN A 169 -2.19 -1.50 10.61
CA GLN A 169 -1.74 -2.73 9.98
C GLN A 169 -0.47 -2.52 9.16
N GLY A 170 0.28 -3.61 9.06
CA GLY A 170 1.31 -3.78 8.06
C GLY A 170 0.72 -4.20 6.72
N LEU A 171 1.24 -5.27 6.16
CA LEU A 171 0.75 -5.88 4.93
C LEU A 171 -0.47 -6.76 5.24
N LYS A 172 -1.66 -6.32 4.85
CA LYS A 172 -2.92 -7.06 5.06
C LYS A 172 -3.69 -7.19 3.77
N LEU A 173 -4.19 -8.37 3.52
CA LEU A 173 -5.07 -8.67 2.40
C LEU A 173 -6.49 -8.16 2.66
N SER A 174 -7.37 -8.28 1.67
CA SER A 174 -8.76 -7.85 1.80
C SER A 174 -9.50 -8.61 2.90
N LYS A 175 -10.63 -8.04 3.35
CA LYS A 175 -11.46 -8.60 4.43
C LYS A 175 -12.01 -10.01 4.17
N HIS A 176 -11.89 -10.54 2.97
CA HIS A 176 -12.40 -11.87 2.58
C HIS A 176 -11.47 -13.00 2.99
N PHE A 177 -10.20 -12.68 3.28
CA PHE A 177 -9.17 -13.65 3.69
C PHE A 177 -9.02 -13.71 5.21
N GLU A 178 -8.63 -14.90 5.70
CA GLU A 178 -8.31 -15.15 7.11
C GLU A 178 -6.96 -14.50 7.50
#